data_ff7c131124fb57f0fa06312816ce2217
#
_entry.id   ff7c131124fb57f0fa06312816ce2217
#
_cell.length_a   1.000
_cell.length_b   1.000
_cell.length_c   1.000
_cell.angle_alpha   90.00
_cell.angle_beta   90.00
_cell.angle_gamma   90.00
#
_symmetry.space_group_name_H-M   'P 1'
#
loop_
_entity.id
_entity.type
_entity.pdbx_description
1 polymer ?
#
loop_
_entity_poly.entity_id
_entity_poly.type
_entity_poly.pdbx_seq_one_letter_code
_entity_poly.pdbx_strand_id
1 'polypeptide(L)'
;MNTKKQNKLSQSIETRHLILLSLGGAIGMGLFIGSGEVIHQAGSLGAILIYVFVAVITYAVMMCLGELAGHMPVSSSFGAYASRFIGPATGYMISWVYWLTWASTLGVDFSSAAILMHETLPAMPIWAGILFFTGLVLFFNLYSTRLFAETEFFLSLVKIITV
;
A
#
# COMPACT_ATOMS: atom_id res chain seq x y z
N MET A 1 31.18 8.59 28.42
CA MET A 1 30.79 7.31 27.78
C MET A 1 29.29 7.23 27.76
N ASN A 2 28.66 7.75 26.69
CA ASN A 2 27.20 7.89 26.59
C ASN A 2 26.69 6.76 25.69
N THR A 3 26.15 5.71 26.30
CA THR A 3 25.44 4.64 25.62
C THR A 3 24.18 5.20 24.99
N LYS A 4 24.19 5.38 23.66
CA LYS A 4 23.00 5.63 22.86
C LYS A 4 21.99 4.53 23.16
N LYS A 5 20.88 4.87 23.84
CA LYS A 5 19.67 4.07 23.88
C LYS A 5 19.24 3.82 22.43
N GLN A 6 19.51 2.62 21.92
CA GLN A 6 18.86 2.15 20.70
C GLN A 6 17.37 2.06 21.02
N ASN A 7 16.58 2.92 20.42
CA ASN A 7 15.13 2.79 20.38
C ASN A 7 14.83 1.43 19.70
N LYS A 8 14.69 0.38 20.50
CA LYS A 8 14.12 -0.87 20.02
C LYS A 8 12.68 -0.56 19.65
N LEU A 9 12.39 -0.55 18.35
CA LEU A 9 11.02 -0.56 17.86
C LEU A 9 10.31 -1.73 18.54
N SER A 10 9.22 -1.44 19.25
CA SER A 10 8.42 -2.44 19.94
C SER A 10 7.90 -3.44 18.90
N GLN A 11 8.32 -4.69 18.99
CA GLN A 11 7.78 -5.80 18.20
C GLN A 11 6.39 -6.16 18.76
N SER A 12 5.42 -5.31 18.53
CA SER A 12 4.03 -5.50 18.98
C SER A 12 3.13 -6.16 17.94
N ILE A 13 3.65 -6.45 16.74
CA ILE A 13 2.89 -7.03 15.63
C ILE A 13 3.26 -8.51 15.52
N GLU A 14 2.29 -9.40 15.72
CA GLU A 14 2.46 -10.83 15.52
C GLU A 14 2.57 -11.17 14.02
N THR A 15 3.27 -12.25 13.67
CA THR A 15 3.50 -12.70 12.28
C THR A 15 2.19 -12.86 11.50
N ARG A 16 1.13 -13.32 12.13
CA ARG A 16 -0.21 -13.43 11.51
C ARG A 16 -0.77 -12.08 11.05
N HIS A 17 -0.57 -11.01 11.84
CA HIS A 17 -0.98 -9.66 11.47
C HIS A 17 -0.17 -9.14 10.28
N LEU A 18 1.14 -9.42 10.25
CA LEU A 18 2.00 -9.04 9.13
C LEU A 18 1.57 -9.72 7.82
N ILE A 19 1.24 -11.01 7.86
CA ILE A 19 0.78 -11.75 6.68
C ILE A 19 -0.54 -11.17 6.17
N LEU A 20 -1.52 -10.97 7.06
CA LEU A 20 -2.83 -10.42 6.69
C LEU A 20 -2.75 -8.97 6.19
N LEU A 21 -1.93 -8.13 6.84
CA LEU A 21 -1.69 -6.76 6.38
C LEU A 21 -1.00 -6.72 5.00
N SER A 22 -0.05 -7.63 4.76
CA SER A 22 0.63 -7.73 3.47
C SER A 22 -0.31 -8.18 2.35
N LEU A 23 -1.15 -9.20 2.60
CA LEU A 23 -2.17 -9.65 1.66
C LEU A 23 -3.25 -8.60 1.43
N GLY A 24 -3.77 -7.99 2.50
CA GLY A 24 -4.78 -6.94 2.41
C GLY A 24 -4.28 -5.66 1.73
N GLY A 25 -3.00 -5.34 1.90
CA GLY A 25 -2.36 -4.23 1.19
C GLY A 25 -2.15 -4.50 -0.31
N ALA A 26 -1.94 -5.77 -0.69
CA ALA A 26 -1.84 -6.16 -2.09
C ALA A 26 -3.21 -6.18 -2.81
N ILE A 27 -4.29 -6.50 -2.08
CA ILE A 27 -5.67 -6.52 -2.59
C ILE A 27 -6.27 -5.11 -2.45
N GLY A 28 -6.17 -4.31 -3.49
CA GLY A 28 -6.67 -2.94 -3.54
C GLY A 28 -7.68 -2.72 -4.67
N MET A 29 -8.08 -1.46 -4.88
CA MET A 29 -8.98 -1.06 -5.97
C MET A 29 -8.43 -1.41 -7.35
N GLY A 30 -7.11 -1.50 -7.51
CA GLY A 30 -6.46 -1.96 -8.74
C GLY A 30 -6.88 -3.39 -9.14
N LEU A 31 -7.10 -4.29 -8.18
CA LEU A 31 -7.60 -5.64 -8.47
C LEU A 31 -9.09 -5.62 -8.84
N PHE A 32 -9.92 -4.88 -8.11
CA PHE A 32 -11.38 -4.90 -8.31
C PHE A 32 -11.84 -4.07 -9.52
N ILE A 33 -11.26 -2.90 -9.75
CA ILE A 33 -11.66 -1.98 -10.83
C ILE A 33 -10.66 -2.04 -11.99
N GLY A 34 -9.35 -1.96 -11.70
CA GLY A 34 -8.31 -1.89 -12.72
C GLY A 34 -8.16 -3.16 -13.56
N SER A 35 -8.46 -4.33 -12.99
CA SER A 35 -8.38 -5.60 -13.74
C SER A 35 -9.37 -5.67 -14.91
N GLY A 36 -10.56 -5.10 -14.74
CA GLY A 36 -11.56 -5.02 -15.81
C GLY A 36 -11.04 -4.22 -17.01
N GLU A 37 -10.40 -3.08 -16.78
CA GLU A 37 -9.82 -2.25 -17.83
C GLU A 37 -8.66 -2.96 -18.55
N VAL A 38 -7.78 -3.64 -17.80
CA VAL A 38 -6.67 -4.41 -18.39
C VAL A 38 -7.20 -5.54 -19.29
N ILE A 39 -8.23 -6.24 -18.85
CA ILE A 39 -8.86 -7.31 -19.65
C ILE A 39 -9.53 -6.73 -20.90
N HIS A 40 -10.18 -5.58 -20.78
CA HIS A 40 -10.83 -4.91 -21.90
C HIS A 40 -9.84 -4.48 -22.98
N GLN A 41 -8.68 -3.94 -22.59
CA GLN A 41 -7.68 -3.44 -23.52
C GLN A 41 -6.77 -4.56 -24.10
N ALA A 42 -6.32 -5.49 -23.27
CA ALA A 42 -5.35 -6.51 -23.66
C ALA A 42 -5.96 -7.87 -24.01
N GLY A 43 -7.25 -8.05 -23.79
CA GLY A 43 -7.93 -9.34 -23.84
C GLY A 43 -7.52 -10.26 -22.69
N SER A 44 -8.24 -11.37 -22.49
CA SER A 44 -8.04 -12.27 -21.35
C SER A 44 -6.63 -12.88 -21.33
N LEU A 45 -6.12 -13.32 -22.48
CA LEU A 45 -4.79 -13.91 -22.57
C LEU A 45 -3.69 -12.87 -22.34
N GLY A 46 -3.85 -11.67 -22.93
CA GLY A 46 -2.92 -10.56 -22.74
C GLY A 46 -2.84 -10.12 -21.29
N ALA A 47 -3.98 -10.02 -20.62
CA ALA A 47 -4.04 -9.69 -19.19
C ALA A 47 -3.27 -10.72 -18.34
N ILE A 48 -3.49 -12.01 -18.56
CA ILE A 48 -2.77 -13.08 -17.83
C ILE A 48 -1.26 -12.96 -18.04
N LEU A 49 -0.80 -12.78 -19.28
CA LEU A 49 0.62 -12.68 -19.59
C LEU A 49 1.25 -11.45 -18.92
N ILE A 50 0.57 -10.29 -18.94
CA ILE A 50 1.04 -9.07 -18.29
C ILE A 50 1.13 -9.27 -16.77
N TYR A 51 0.09 -9.83 -16.14
CA TYR A 51 0.11 -10.09 -14.70
C TYR A 51 1.21 -11.05 -14.28
N VAL A 52 1.43 -12.14 -15.03
CA VAL A 52 2.52 -13.09 -14.75
C VAL A 52 3.88 -12.41 -14.89
N PHE A 53 4.08 -11.63 -15.95
CA PHE A 53 5.34 -10.90 -16.16
C PHE A 53 5.64 -9.90 -15.05
N VAL A 54 4.65 -9.09 -14.67
CA VAL A 54 4.78 -8.13 -13.57
C VAL A 54 4.99 -8.84 -12.22
N ALA A 55 4.31 -9.96 -11.98
CA ALA A 55 4.48 -10.76 -10.77
C ALA A 55 5.92 -11.28 -10.61
N VAL A 56 6.55 -11.76 -11.69
CA VAL A 56 7.95 -12.21 -11.66
C VAL A 56 8.90 -11.05 -11.31
N ILE A 57 8.71 -9.90 -11.93
CA ILE A 57 9.53 -8.71 -11.63
C ILE A 57 9.35 -8.27 -10.18
N THR A 58 8.11 -8.16 -9.73
CA THR A 58 7.78 -7.76 -8.35
C THR A 58 8.37 -8.73 -7.34
N TYR A 59 8.25 -10.04 -7.60
CA TYR A 59 8.84 -11.08 -6.76
C TYR A 59 10.36 -10.93 -6.64
N ALA A 60 11.07 -10.73 -7.76
CA ALA A 60 12.52 -10.53 -7.76
C ALA A 60 12.92 -9.29 -6.93
N VAL A 61 12.22 -8.16 -7.10
CA VAL A 61 12.47 -6.92 -6.34
C VAL A 61 12.22 -7.14 -4.84
N MET A 62 11.14 -7.83 -4.48
CA MET A 62 10.81 -8.10 -3.08
C MET A 62 11.80 -9.06 -2.41
N MET A 63 12.32 -10.05 -3.14
CA MET A 63 13.37 -10.93 -2.63
C MET A 63 14.66 -10.15 -2.33
N CYS A 64 15.12 -9.30 -3.26
CA CYS A 64 16.28 -8.43 -3.03
C CYS A 64 16.05 -7.48 -1.83
N LEU A 65 14.87 -6.91 -1.71
CA LEU A 65 14.53 -6.04 -0.60
C LEU A 65 14.53 -6.78 0.75
N GLY A 66 14.00 -8.02 0.76
CA GLY A 66 13.98 -8.88 1.95
C GLY A 66 15.38 -9.22 2.46
N GLU A 67 16.31 -9.53 1.55
CA GLU A 67 17.72 -9.78 1.90
C GLU A 67 18.39 -8.52 2.48
N LEU A 68 18.19 -7.36 1.84
CA LEU A 68 18.72 -6.09 2.33
C LEU A 68 18.14 -5.72 3.70
N ALA A 69 16.85 -5.92 3.90
CA ALA A 69 16.18 -5.62 5.16
C ALA A 69 16.64 -6.56 6.29
N GLY A 70 16.94 -7.83 5.98
CA GLY A 70 17.46 -8.79 6.93
C GLY A 70 18.87 -8.43 7.43
N HIS A 71 19.73 -7.89 6.57
CA HIS A 71 21.09 -7.49 6.91
C HIS A 71 21.19 -6.07 7.48
N MET A 72 20.35 -5.17 7.02
CA MET A 72 20.37 -3.75 7.40
C MET A 72 18.96 -3.21 7.60
N PRO A 73 18.34 -3.46 8.75
CA PRO A 73 17.00 -2.95 9.04
C PRO A 73 17.01 -1.42 9.16
N VAL A 74 16.47 -0.74 8.17
CA VAL A 74 16.32 0.73 8.13
C VAL A 74 14.86 1.11 7.89
N SER A 75 14.39 2.15 8.55
CA SER A 75 12.99 2.59 8.47
C SER A 75 12.61 3.19 7.11
N SER A 76 13.56 3.68 6.34
CA SER A 76 13.32 4.34 5.03
C SER A 76 13.56 3.42 3.82
N SER A 77 13.65 2.11 4.03
CA SER A 77 13.67 1.03 3.03
C SER A 77 14.32 1.38 1.67
N PHE A 78 13.54 1.50 0.60
CA PHE A 78 14.02 1.72 -0.78
C PHE A 78 14.93 2.94 -0.93
N GLY A 79 14.56 4.09 -0.38
CA GLY A 79 15.33 5.33 -0.49
C GLY A 79 16.66 5.24 0.25
N ALA A 80 16.68 4.61 1.43
CA ALA A 80 17.90 4.44 2.23
C ALA A 80 18.90 3.49 1.56
N TYR A 81 18.43 2.37 1.01
CA TYR A 81 19.30 1.43 0.29
C TYR A 81 19.84 2.04 -0.99
N ALA A 82 18.99 2.72 -1.78
CA ALA A 82 19.44 3.41 -2.98
C ALA A 82 20.47 4.53 -2.67
N SER A 83 20.24 5.29 -1.60
CA SER A 83 21.19 6.32 -1.14
C SER A 83 22.54 5.72 -0.76
N ARG A 84 22.56 4.57 -0.11
CA ARG A 84 23.77 3.91 0.38
C ARG A 84 24.55 3.22 -0.71
N PHE A 85 23.90 2.52 -1.64
CA PHE A 85 24.56 1.67 -2.63
C PHE A 85 24.76 2.34 -3.99
N ILE A 86 23.93 3.31 -4.35
CA ILE A 86 23.98 4.00 -5.65
C ILE A 86 24.44 5.45 -5.46
N GLY A 87 23.86 6.16 -4.50
CA GLY A 87 24.22 7.53 -4.19
C GLY A 87 23.06 8.36 -3.62
N PRO A 88 23.36 9.49 -2.94
CA PRO A 88 22.36 10.30 -2.24
C PRO A 88 21.29 10.87 -3.17
N ALA A 89 21.65 11.27 -4.38
CA ALA A 89 20.70 11.83 -5.36
C ALA A 89 19.65 10.79 -5.78
N THR A 90 20.07 9.54 -6.03
CA THR A 90 19.18 8.43 -6.38
C THR A 90 18.26 8.08 -5.22
N GLY A 91 18.79 8.04 -3.99
CA GLY A 91 17.98 7.80 -2.80
C GLY A 91 16.90 8.85 -2.58
N TYR A 92 17.25 10.12 -2.79
CA TYR A 92 16.29 11.23 -2.73
C TYR A 92 15.18 11.08 -3.79
N MET A 93 15.56 10.81 -5.03
CA MET A 93 14.63 10.63 -6.15
C MET A 93 13.65 9.47 -5.91
N ILE A 94 14.17 8.31 -5.48
CA ILE A 94 13.34 7.13 -5.16
C ILE A 94 12.37 7.42 -4.01
N SER A 95 12.80 8.14 -2.97
CA SER A 95 11.94 8.51 -1.85
C SER A 95 10.79 9.40 -2.30
N TRP A 96 11.03 10.36 -3.19
CA TRP A 96 10.00 11.22 -3.75
C TRP A 96 9.03 10.46 -4.66
N VAL A 97 9.55 9.59 -5.53
CA VAL A 97 8.70 8.75 -6.41
C VAL A 97 7.82 7.83 -5.58
N TYR A 98 8.39 7.22 -4.54
CA TYR A 98 7.64 6.36 -3.62
C TYR A 98 6.52 7.11 -2.90
N TRP A 99 6.82 8.31 -2.37
CA TRP A 99 5.83 9.15 -1.73
C TRP A 99 4.72 9.57 -2.72
N LEU A 100 5.09 10.02 -3.93
CA LEU A 100 4.13 10.43 -4.95
C LEU A 100 3.22 9.27 -5.38
N THR A 101 3.79 8.07 -5.53
CA THR A 101 3.03 6.86 -5.85
C THR A 101 1.93 6.61 -4.81
N TRP A 102 2.28 6.61 -3.52
CA TRP A 102 1.30 6.37 -2.46
C TRP A 102 0.27 7.51 -2.33
N ALA A 103 0.69 8.75 -2.47
CA ALA A 103 -0.22 9.88 -2.45
C ALA A 103 -1.24 9.82 -3.60
N SER A 104 -0.78 9.47 -4.81
CA SER A 104 -1.65 9.30 -5.98
C SER A 104 -2.60 8.10 -5.81
N THR A 105 -2.11 6.98 -5.27
CA THR A 105 -2.94 5.79 -5.00
C THR A 105 -4.08 6.12 -4.04
N LEU A 106 -3.80 6.83 -2.94
CA LEU A 106 -4.85 7.29 -2.02
C LEU A 106 -5.89 8.16 -2.71
N GLY A 107 -5.45 9.09 -3.58
CA GLY A 107 -6.37 9.92 -4.36
C GLY A 107 -7.29 9.11 -5.26
N VAL A 108 -6.75 8.11 -5.94
CA VAL A 108 -7.52 7.19 -6.80
C VAL A 108 -8.49 6.35 -5.97
N ASP A 109 -8.05 5.79 -4.84
CA ASP A 109 -8.87 4.96 -3.97
C ASP A 109 -10.06 5.74 -3.40
N PHE A 110 -9.85 6.97 -2.91
CA PHE A 110 -10.93 7.80 -2.40
C PHE A 110 -11.90 8.25 -3.49
N SER A 111 -11.39 8.56 -4.68
CA SER A 111 -12.24 8.91 -5.82
C SER A 111 -13.10 7.73 -6.26
N SER A 112 -12.51 6.55 -6.36
CA SER A 112 -13.23 5.32 -6.73
C SER A 112 -14.30 4.94 -5.71
N ALA A 113 -13.98 5.04 -4.41
CA ALA A 113 -14.94 4.80 -3.33
C ALA A 113 -16.09 5.81 -3.37
N ALA A 114 -15.81 7.09 -3.65
CA ALA A 114 -16.83 8.12 -3.76
C ALA A 114 -17.74 7.94 -4.98
N ILE A 115 -17.21 7.45 -6.11
CA ILE A 115 -17.99 7.13 -7.31
C ILE A 115 -18.96 5.98 -7.01
N LEU A 116 -18.47 4.89 -6.41
CA LEU A 116 -19.32 3.75 -6.01
C LEU A 116 -20.40 4.17 -5.00
N MET A 117 -20.05 5.07 -4.09
CA MET A 117 -21.03 5.62 -3.15
C MET A 117 -22.10 6.47 -3.84
N HIS A 118 -21.72 7.26 -4.84
CA HIS A 118 -22.66 8.06 -5.63
C HIS A 118 -23.60 7.18 -6.45
N GLU A 119 -23.15 6.06 -6.99
CA GLU A 119 -24.00 5.11 -7.72
C GLU A 119 -25.08 4.48 -6.83
N THR A 120 -24.74 4.23 -5.55
CA THR A 120 -25.71 3.68 -4.57
C THR A 120 -26.58 4.76 -3.92
N LEU A 121 -26.05 5.96 -3.74
CA LEU A 121 -26.70 7.11 -3.11
C LEU A 121 -26.57 8.36 -4.02
N PRO A 122 -27.39 8.48 -5.08
CA PRO A 122 -27.29 9.58 -6.06
C PRO A 122 -27.46 10.98 -5.47
N ALA A 123 -28.12 11.09 -4.30
CA ALA A 123 -28.27 12.36 -3.60
C ALA A 123 -26.97 12.93 -3.06
N MET A 124 -25.92 12.13 -2.92
CA MET A 124 -24.62 12.54 -2.40
C MET A 124 -23.66 12.88 -3.53
N PRO A 125 -23.17 14.12 -3.65
CA PRO A 125 -22.22 14.48 -4.70
C PRO A 125 -20.85 13.83 -4.46
N ILE A 126 -20.14 13.47 -5.53
CA ILE A 126 -18.84 12.76 -5.49
C ILE A 126 -17.81 13.48 -4.60
N TRP A 127 -17.73 14.82 -4.67
CA TRP A 127 -16.80 15.59 -3.84
C TRP A 127 -17.04 15.42 -2.33
N ALA A 128 -18.32 15.29 -1.92
CA ALA A 128 -18.68 15.05 -0.52
C ALA A 128 -18.28 13.64 -0.07
N GLY A 129 -18.38 12.64 -0.95
CA GLY A 129 -17.86 11.30 -0.73
C GLY A 129 -16.36 11.29 -0.54
N ILE A 130 -15.61 12.00 -1.39
CA ILE A 130 -14.14 12.12 -1.25
C ILE A 130 -13.75 12.74 0.09
N LEU A 131 -14.41 13.84 0.47
CA LEU A 131 -14.16 14.49 1.77
C LEU A 131 -14.53 13.59 2.95
N PHE A 132 -15.60 12.84 2.84
CA PHE A 132 -16.03 11.89 3.88
C PHE A 132 -14.97 10.79 4.09
N PHE A 133 -14.52 10.10 3.02
CA PHE A 133 -13.52 9.04 3.14
C PHE A 133 -12.16 9.58 3.58
N THR A 134 -11.75 10.75 3.08
CA THR A 134 -10.53 11.42 3.52
C THR A 134 -10.58 11.77 5.00
N GLY A 135 -11.68 12.35 5.46
CA GLY A 135 -11.88 12.70 6.87
C GLY A 135 -11.91 11.48 7.78
N LEU A 136 -12.55 10.40 7.34
CA LEU A 136 -12.62 9.14 8.07
C LEU A 136 -11.24 8.51 8.24
N VAL A 137 -10.45 8.42 7.18
CA VAL A 137 -9.08 7.88 7.24
C VAL A 137 -8.17 8.76 8.10
N LEU A 138 -8.25 10.08 7.96
CA LEU A 138 -7.51 11.01 8.80
C LEU A 138 -7.88 10.86 10.28
N PHE A 139 -9.17 10.74 10.59
CA PHE A 139 -9.64 10.55 11.95
C PHE A 139 -9.03 9.29 12.59
N PHE A 140 -9.11 8.14 11.92
CA PHE A 140 -8.51 6.91 12.43
C PHE A 140 -6.98 6.98 12.57
N ASN A 141 -6.29 7.61 11.64
CA ASN A 141 -4.84 7.76 11.71
C ASN A 141 -4.39 8.69 12.85
N LEU A 142 -5.12 9.77 13.11
CA LEU A 142 -4.78 10.73 14.16
C LEU A 142 -5.17 10.23 15.56
N TYR A 143 -6.24 9.43 15.66
CA TYR A 143 -6.75 8.99 16.95
C TYR A 143 -5.93 7.86 17.56
N SER A 144 -5.58 6.82 16.82
CA SER A 144 -4.74 5.73 17.32
C SER A 144 -4.22 4.81 16.22
N THR A 145 -2.91 4.68 16.12
CA THR A 145 -2.24 3.71 15.23
C THR A 145 -2.62 2.26 15.52
N ARG A 146 -2.99 1.95 16.77
CA ARG A 146 -3.43 0.60 17.16
C ARG A 146 -4.83 0.29 16.63
N LEU A 147 -5.78 1.23 16.77
CA LEU A 147 -7.12 1.09 16.20
C LEU A 147 -7.07 0.99 14.68
N PHE A 148 -6.21 1.76 14.04
CA PHE A 148 -5.99 1.69 12.60
C PHE A 148 -5.54 0.28 12.19
N ALA A 149 -4.52 -0.30 12.84
CA ALA A 149 -4.02 -1.63 12.54
C ALA A 149 -5.07 -2.74 12.77
N GLU A 150 -5.87 -2.65 13.83
CA GLU A 150 -6.96 -3.58 14.09
C GLU A 150 -8.08 -3.47 13.04
N THR A 151 -8.47 -2.25 12.66
CA THR A 151 -9.47 -2.02 11.62
C THR A 151 -8.99 -2.54 10.27
N GLU A 152 -7.74 -2.27 9.91
CA GLU A 152 -7.13 -2.75 8.67
C GLU A 152 -7.03 -4.27 8.62
N PHE A 153 -6.76 -4.92 9.76
CA PHE A 153 -6.79 -6.37 9.89
C PHE A 153 -8.16 -6.96 9.53
N PHE A 154 -9.25 -6.42 10.10
CA PHE A 154 -10.61 -6.87 9.78
C PHE A 154 -10.99 -6.59 8.33
N LEU A 155 -10.67 -5.41 7.81
CA LEU A 155 -10.94 -5.06 6.42
C LEU A 155 -10.15 -5.95 5.45
N SER A 156 -8.91 -6.29 5.78
CA SER A 156 -8.09 -7.21 4.99
C SER A 156 -8.68 -8.62 4.96
N LEU A 157 -9.20 -9.09 6.10
CA LEU A 157 -9.90 -10.37 6.17
C LEU A 157 -11.14 -10.40 5.27
N VAL A 158 -11.95 -9.33 5.30
CA VAL A 158 -13.11 -9.19 4.41
C VAL A 158 -12.70 -9.22 2.95
N LYS A 159 -11.65 -8.47 2.56
CA LYS A 159 -11.12 -8.47 1.19
C LYS A 159 -10.71 -9.87 0.72
N ILE A 160 -10.01 -10.64 1.57
CA ILE A 160 -9.56 -11.99 1.24
C ILE A 160 -10.73 -12.95 1.07
N ILE A 161 -11.79 -12.81 1.86
CA ILE A 161 -12.99 -13.65 1.74
C ILE A 161 -13.80 -13.30 0.49
N THR A 162 -13.73 -12.05 0.04
CA THR A 162 -14.50 -11.57 -1.12
C THR A 162 -13.86 -11.93 -2.46
N VAL A 163 -12.54 -12.13 -2.50
CA VAL A 163 -11.78 -12.56 -3.68
C VAL A 163 -11.80 -14.06 -3.84
#